data_10506551705f047fc658041020242ef1
#
_entry.id   10506551705f047fc658041020242ef1
#
_cell.length_a   1.000
_cell.length_b   1.000
_cell.length_c   1.000
_cell.angle_alpha   90.00
_cell.angle_beta   90.00
_cell.angle_gamma   90.00
#
_symmetry.space_group_name_H-M   'P 1'
#
loop_
_entity.id
_entity.type
_entity.pdbx_description
1 polymer ?
#
loop_
_entity_poly.entity_id
_entity_poly.type
_entity_poly.pdbx_seq_one_letter_code
_entity_poly.pdbx_strand_id
1 'polypeptide(L)'
;MDQQTTLKTIPAIEAEIIAAFEALNTIDEKYAYLFKLGDDLPPMDPALKTDENRVKGCQSILWFHLTQQASRFYLDADSDSMVIKGIAALLAKLVKGRTAEEVLTINMDFIDKIKVWKLASDRNNGLMAMLDHIHALARSEQPIPAADLDNLPQEKRIRST
;
A
#
# COMPACT_ATOMS: atom_id res chain seq x y z
N MET A 1 11.68 0.91 28.02
CA MET A 1 11.91 1.32 27.62
C MET A 1 11.73 1.36 26.55
N ASP A 2 11.53 1.79 26.06
CA ASP A 2 11.26 2.20 25.02
C ASP A 2 12.01 1.71 24.02
N GLN A 3 11.85 0.66 23.59
CA GLN A 3 12.30 0.28 22.56
C GLN A 3 11.73 0.93 21.50
N GLN A 4 11.85 2.10 21.37
CA GLN A 4 11.56 2.78 20.27
C GLN A 4 12.42 2.29 19.21
N THR A 5 12.05 1.22 18.59
CA THR A 5 12.64 0.83 17.39
C THR A 5 12.36 1.96 16.44
N THR A 6 13.32 2.76 16.15
CA THR A 6 13.19 3.86 15.24
C THR A 6 12.83 3.30 13.89
N LEU A 7 11.62 3.57 13.44
CA LEU A 7 11.17 3.11 12.15
C LEU A 7 12.00 3.80 11.08
N LYS A 8 12.51 3.07 10.12
CA LYS A 8 13.24 3.66 9.00
C LYS A 8 12.31 4.57 8.22
N THR A 9 12.86 5.64 7.65
CA THR A 9 12.06 6.55 6.84
C THR A 9 11.60 5.86 5.55
N ILE A 10 10.56 6.40 4.93
CA ILE A 10 10.07 5.88 3.66
C ILE A 10 11.18 5.91 2.60
N PRO A 11 11.93 7.02 2.40
CA PRO A 11 13.05 6.99 1.45
C PRO A 11 14.11 5.96 1.76
N ALA A 12 14.37 5.67 3.02
CA ALA A 12 15.34 4.64 3.40
C ALA A 12 14.86 3.25 3.01
N ILE A 13 13.58 2.97 3.19
CA ILE A 13 12.99 1.68 2.80
C ILE A 13 12.96 1.56 1.27
N GLU A 14 12.63 2.64 0.57
CA GLU A 14 12.68 2.65 -0.89
C GLU A 14 14.09 2.33 -1.39
N ALA A 15 15.10 2.91 -0.77
CA ALA A 15 16.50 2.66 -1.14
C ALA A 15 16.87 1.19 -0.93
N GLU A 16 16.39 0.58 0.15
CA GLU A 16 16.61 -0.85 0.39
C GLU A 16 15.94 -1.71 -0.67
N ILE A 17 14.72 -1.36 -1.05
CA ILE A 17 13.99 -2.09 -2.09
C ILE A 17 14.75 -1.99 -3.41
N ILE A 18 15.15 -0.79 -3.78
CA ILE A 18 15.89 -0.56 -5.03
C ILE A 18 17.20 -1.36 -5.03
N ALA A 19 17.94 -1.32 -3.94
CA ALA A 19 19.19 -2.05 -3.82
C ALA A 19 18.99 -3.55 -3.95
N ALA A 20 17.92 -4.09 -3.37
CA ALA A 20 17.62 -5.52 -3.46
C ALA A 20 17.36 -5.94 -4.92
N PHE A 21 16.63 -5.11 -5.68
CA PHE A 21 16.38 -5.41 -7.10
C PHE A 21 17.63 -5.20 -7.95
N GLU A 22 18.44 -4.18 -7.64
CA GLU A 22 19.67 -3.94 -8.39
C GLU A 22 20.69 -5.06 -8.21
N ALA A 23 20.64 -5.77 -7.10
CA ALA A 23 21.53 -6.90 -6.86
C ALA A 23 21.20 -8.13 -7.74
N LEU A 24 20.03 -8.12 -8.38
CA LEU A 24 19.59 -9.20 -9.25
C LEU A 24 20.09 -8.93 -10.68
N ASN A 25 20.56 -10.00 -11.34
CA ASN A 25 21.26 -9.84 -12.61
C ASN A 25 20.36 -9.90 -13.84
N THR A 26 19.21 -10.53 -13.75
CA THR A 26 18.34 -10.71 -14.91
C THR A 26 16.93 -10.26 -14.58
N ILE A 27 16.16 -9.99 -15.63
CA ILE A 27 14.76 -9.61 -15.48
C ILE A 27 13.97 -10.77 -14.86
N ASP A 28 14.30 -12.00 -15.21
CA ASP A 28 13.62 -13.18 -14.65
C ASP A 28 13.84 -13.28 -13.15
N GLU A 29 15.05 -13.00 -12.68
CA GLU A 29 15.35 -12.98 -11.26
C GLU A 29 14.55 -11.89 -10.54
N LYS A 30 14.39 -10.75 -11.16
CA LYS A 30 13.61 -9.66 -10.58
C LYS A 30 12.15 -10.03 -10.45
N TYR A 31 11.58 -10.66 -11.47
CA TYR A 31 10.20 -11.11 -11.38
C TYR A 31 10.03 -12.22 -10.33
N ALA A 32 10.97 -13.17 -10.27
CA ALA A 32 10.90 -14.22 -9.26
C ALA A 32 10.93 -13.64 -7.85
N TYR A 33 11.77 -12.64 -7.63
CA TYR A 33 11.83 -11.96 -6.34
C TYR A 33 10.53 -11.22 -6.03
N LEU A 34 10.00 -10.53 -7.02
CA LEU A 34 8.73 -9.82 -6.87
C LEU A 34 7.59 -10.78 -6.50
N PHE A 35 7.53 -11.94 -7.17
CA PHE A 35 6.51 -12.95 -6.89
C PHE A 35 6.65 -13.50 -5.47
N LYS A 36 7.88 -13.70 -5.04
CA LYS A 36 8.12 -14.18 -3.69
C LYS A 36 7.64 -13.16 -2.65
N LEU A 37 7.88 -11.88 -2.89
CA LEU A 37 7.41 -10.84 -1.98
C LEU A 37 5.88 -10.88 -1.87
N GLY A 38 5.19 -11.08 -2.98
CA GLY A 38 3.73 -11.21 -2.98
C GLY A 38 3.26 -12.44 -2.22
N ASP A 39 3.96 -13.57 -2.40
CA ASP A 39 3.60 -14.81 -1.72
C ASP A 39 3.81 -14.71 -0.21
N ASP A 40 4.72 -13.84 0.22
CA ASP A 40 4.99 -13.65 1.64
C ASP A 40 3.98 -12.73 2.33
N LEU A 41 3.09 -12.10 1.58
CA LEU A 41 2.03 -11.31 2.19
C LEU A 41 1.11 -12.22 3.01
N PRO A 42 0.71 -11.80 4.21
CA PRO A 42 -0.26 -12.57 4.98
C PRO A 42 -1.57 -12.70 4.20
N PRO A 43 -2.29 -13.81 4.33
CA PRO A 43 -3.57 -13.95 3.67
C PRO A 43 -4.53 -12.85 4.12
N MET A 44 -5.24 -12.26 3.16
CA MET A 44 -6.22 -11.23 3.48
C MET A 44 -7.51 -11.88 3.96
N ASP A 45 -8.05 -11.39 5.07
CA ASP A 45 -9.32 -11.86 5.59
C ASP A 45 -10.39 -11.70 4.49
N PRO A 46 -11.12 -12.76 4.14
CA PRO A 46 -12.17 -12.65 3.13
C PRO A 46 -13.21 -11.57 3.43
N ALA A 47 -13.45 -11.28 4.71
CA ALA A 47 -14.37 -10.21 5.10
C ALA A 47 -13.91 -8.83 4.63
N LEU A 48 -12.62 -8.67 4.34
CA LEU A 48 -12.07 -7.40 3.84
C LEU A 48 -12.12 -7.30 2.32
N LYS A 49 -12.47 -8.38 1.63
CA LYS A 49 -12.54 -8.38 0.17
C LYS A 49 -13.88 -7.84 -0.29
N THR A 50 -14.10 -6.58 0.00
CA THR A 50 -15.36 -5.88 -0.28
C THR A 50 -15.20 -5.00 -1.50
N ASP A 51 -16.32 -4.53 -2.03
CA ASP A 51 -16.30 -3.63 -3.16
C ASP A 51 -15.62 -2.30 -2.81
N GLU A 52 -15.75 -1.85 -1.56
CA GLU A 52 -15.07 -0.63 -1.12
C GLU A 52 -13.56 -0.77 -1.13
N ASN A 53 -13.05 -1.94 -0.84
CA ASN A 53 -11.62 -2.21 -0.79
C ASN A 53 -11.05 -2.63 -2.15
N ARG A 54 -11.92 -2.84 -3.15
CA ARG A 54 -11.50 -3.20 -4.48
C ARG A 54 -10.89 -1.99 -5.17
N VAL A 55 -9.67 -2.15 -5.67
CA VAL A 55 -8.99 -1.06 -6.38
C VAL A 55 -9.58 -0.95 -7.79
N LYS A 56 -10.19 0.19 -8.10
CA LYS A 56 -10.76 0.45 -9.41
C LYS A 56 -9.67 0.99 -10.33
N GLY A 57 -9.77 0.74 -11.60
CA GLY A 57 -8.77 1.19 -12.56
C GLY A 57 -7.59 0.25 -12.74
N CYS A 58 -7.61 -0.89 -12.06
CA CYS A 58 -6.61 -1.94 -12.24
C CYS A 58 -7.27 -3.08 -13.02
N GLN A 59 -6.57 -3.62 -14.01
CA GLN A 59 -7.14 -4.72 -14.80
C GLN A 59 -7.22 -6.01 -14.02
N SER A 60 -6.33 -6.20 -13.05
CA SER A 60 -6.35 -7.37 -12.17
C SER A 60 -7.30 -7.14 -11.01
N ILE A 61 -7.77 -8.22 -10.42
CA ILE A 61 -8.53 -8.13 -9.18
C ILE A 61 -7.52 -7.79 -8.08
N LEU A 62 -7.78 -6.72 -7.36
CA LEU A 62 -6.90 -6.25 -6.31
C LEU A 62 -7.73 -5.61 -5.21
N TRP A 63 -7.48 -6.00 -3.97
CA TRP A 63 -8.09 -5.37 -2.81
C TRP A 63 -7.00 -4.77 -1.92
N PHE A 64 -7.25 -3.58 -1.39
CA PHE A 64 -6.41 -2.94 -0.38
C PHE A 64 -7.29 -2.55 0.81
N HIS A 65 -6.78 -2.75 1.98
CA HIS A 65 -7.40 -2.29 3.23
C HIS A 65 -6.31 -1.79 4.16
N LEU A 66 -6.59 -0.72 4.89
CA LEU A 66 -5.65 -0.23 5.90
C LEU A 66 -6.17 -0.59 7.28
N THR A 67 -5.43 -1.46 7.97
CA THR A 67 -5.71 -1.78 9.35
C THR A 67 -5.01 -0.74 10.22
N GLN A 68 -5.74 -0.18 11.19
CA GLN A 68 -5.19 0.84 12.05
C GLN A 68 -4.97 0.27 13.45
N GLN A 69 -3.78 0.50 14.00
CA GLN A 69 -3.45 0.14 15.38
C GLN A 69 -2.70 1.31 15.99
N ALA A 70 -3.25 1.90 17.03
CA ALA A 70 -2.63 3.03 17.74
C ALA A 70 -2.23 4.17 16.80
N SER A 71 -3.12 4.55 15.90
CA SER A 71 -2.94 5.62 14.91
C SER A 71 -1.88 5.31 13.85
N ARG A 72 -1.46 4.06 13.73
CA ARG A 72 -0.52 3.64 12.71
C ARG A 72 -1.20 2.63 11.79
N PHE A 73 -0.77 2.62 10.54
CA PHE A 73 -1.42 1.82 9.53
C PHE A 73 -0.59 0.64 9.04
N TYR A 74 -1.29 -0.38 8.61
CA TYR A 74 -0.71 -1.58 8.02
C TYR A 74 -1.58 -1.93 6.83
N LEU A 75 -0.95 -2.19 5.68
CA LEU A 75 -1.70 -2.48 4.46
C LEU A 75 -2.00 -3.97 4.34
N ASP A 76 -3.28 -4.29 4.20
CA ASP A 76 -3.73 -5.63 3.86
C ASP A 76 -3.99 -5.64 2.36
N ALA A 77 -3.57 -6.67 1.66
CA ALA A 77 -3.72 -6.73 0.22
C ALA A 77 -3.85 -8.15 -0.28
N ASP A 78 -4.58 -8.31 -1.37
CA ASP A 78 -4.60 -9.56 -2.13
C ASP A 78 -4.93 -9.25 -3.59
N SER A 79 -4.45 -10.10 -4.49
CA SER A 79 -4.68 -9.94 -5.93
C SER A 79 -4.62 -11.29 -6.60
N ASP A 80 -5.29 -11.42 -7.74
CA ASP A 80 -5.19 -12.59 -8.60
C ASP A 80 -3.98 -12.52 -9.55
N SER A 81 -3.26 -11.40 -9.57
CA SER A 81 -2.06 -11.22 -10.38
C SER A 81 -0.83 -11.32 -9.48
N MET A 82 0.09 -12.21 -9.81
CA MET A 82 1.34 -12.38 -9.07
C MET A 82 2.18 -11.10 -9.09
N VAL A 83 2.19 -10.41 -10.23
CA VAL A 83 2.94 -9.18 -10.39
C VAL A 83 2.37 -8.08 -9.51
N ILE A 84 1.05 -7.87 -9.59
CA ILE A 84 0.38 -6.84 -8.81
C ILE A 84 0.49 -7.13 -7.31
N LYS A 85 0.37 -8.41 -6.94
CA LYS A 85 0.51 -8.81 -5.54
C LYS A 85 1.92 -8.49 -5.02
N GLY A 86 2.95 -8.69 -5.86
CA GLY A 86 4.32 -8.33 -5.51
C GLY A 86 4.49 -6.83 -5.30
N ILE A 87 3.89 -6.01 -6.17
CA ILE A 87 3.93 -4.56 -6.01
C ILE A 87 3.18 -4.15 -4.74
N ALA A 88 2.04 -4.80 -4.47
CA ALA A 88 1.30 -4.55 -3.23
C ALA A 88 2.16 -4.87 -2.00
N ALA A 89 2.98 -5.92 -2.08
CA ALA A 89 3.89 -6.26 -0.98
C ALA A 89 4.93 -5.16 -0.76
N LEU A 90 5.43 -4.54 -1.83
CA LEU A 90 6.37 -3.42 -1.71
C LEU A 90 5.68 -2.22 -1.05
N LEU A 91 4.45 -1.93 -1.46
CA LEU A 91 3.69 -0.85 -0.85
C LEU A 91 3.40 -1.13 0.62
N ALA A 92 3.13 -2.39 0.95
CA ALA A 92 2.90 -2.79 2.34
C ALA A 92 4.13 -2.51 3.22
N LYS A 93 5.33 -2.68 2.67
CA LYS A 93 6.56 -2.35 3.40
C LYS A 93 6.67 -0.85 3.67
N LEU A 94 6.24 -0.02 2.73
CA LEU A 94 6.28 1.43 2.89
C LEU A 94 5.22 1.94 3.87
N VAL A 95 4.05 1.30 3.88
CA VAL A 95 2.93 1.71 4.74
C VAL A 95 3.13 1.27 6.19
N LYS A 96 3.85 0.17 6.40
CA LYS A 96 3.94 -0.48 7.72
C LYS A 96 4.31 0.48 8.84
N GLY A 97 3.41 0.63 9.79
CA GLY A 97 3.65 1.44 10.98
C GLY A 97 3.64 2.95 10.75
N ARG A 98 3.07 3.40 9.63
CA ARG A 98 3.05 4.84 9.30
C ARG A 98 1.77 5.49 9.79
N THR A 99 1.85 6.78 10.05
CA THR A 99 0.66 7.58 10.33
C THR A 99 -0.05 7.89 9.02
N ALA A 100 -1.29 8.37 9.09
CA ALA A 100 -2.03 8.76 7.89
C ALA A 100 -1.27 9.81 7.07
N GLU A 101 -0.67 10.78 7.74
CA GLU A 101 0.09 11.82 7.07
C GLU A 101 1.28 11.25 6.32
N GLU A 102 1.98 10.29 6.93
CA GLU A 102 3.12 9.66 6.29
C GLU A 102 2.69 8.82 5.07
N VAL A 103 1.56 8.11 5.19
CA VAL A 103 1.04 7.32 4.07
C VAL A 103 0.75 8.22 2.87
N LEU A 104 0.24 9.42 3.11
CA LEU A 104 -0.07 10.37 2.04
C LEU A 104 1.18 10.89 1.31
N THR A 105 2.37 10.69 1.86
CA THR A 105 3.61 11.09 1.20
C THR A 105 4.15 10.00 0.27
N ILE A 106 3.62 8.79 0.34
CA ILE A 106 4.10 7.69 -0.49
C ILE A 106 3.78 7.96 -1.95
N ASN A 107 4.74 7.70 -2.84
CA ASN A 107 4.54 7.81 -4.27
C ASN A 107 5.12 6.55 -4.95
N MET A 108 4.96 6.45 -6.26
CA MET A 108 5.35 5.27 -7.02
C MET A 108 6.66 5.43 -7.79
N ASP A 109 7.41 6.50 -7.53
CA ASP A 109 8.64 6.78 -8.29
C ASP A 109 9.68 5.67 -8.16
N PHE A 110 9.73 5.00 -7.01
CA PHE A 110 10.71 3.93 -6.80
C PHE A 110 10.46 2.73 -7.73
N ILE A 111 9.25 2.57 -8.23
CA ILE A 111 8.91 1.45 -9.12
C ILE A 111 9.72 1.52 -10.42
N ASP A 112 9.93 2.72 -10.94
CA ASP A 112 10.72 2.88 -12.15
C ASP A 112 12.18 2.49 -11.91
N LYS A 113 12.64 2.65 -10.70
CA LYS A 113 14.04 2.38 -10.36
C LYS A 113 14.34 0.89 -10.15
N ILE A 114 13.32 0.08 -9.91
CA ILE A 114 13.54 -1.35 -9.77
C ILE A 114 13.62 -2.06 -11.12
N LYS A 115 13.32 -1.35 -12.19
CA LYS A 115 13.52 -1.81 -13.57
C LYS A 115 12.85 -3.13 -13.94
N VAL A 116 11.59 -3.24 -13.64
CA VAL A 116 10.76 -4.34 -14.10
C VAL A 116 9.94 -3.83 -15.29
N TRP A 117 10.58 -3.86 -16.43
CA TRP A 117 10.13 -3.18 -17.64
C TRP A 117 8.71 -3.40 -18.09
N LYS A 118 8.26 -4.63 -18.10
CA LYS A 118 6.91 -4.92 -18.58
C LYS A 118 5.84 -4.32 -17.71
N LEU A 119 6.19 -4.06 -16.45
CA LEU A 119 5.26 -3.37 -15.62
C LEU A 119 5.16 -1.93 -16.04
N ALA A 120 6.24 -1.44 -16.64
CA ALA A 120 6.32 -0.02 -16.88
C ALA A 120 5.44 0.45 -18.02
N SER A 121 5.11 -0.32 -19.01
CA SER A 121 4.35 0.18 -20.15
C SER A 121 2.84 0.05 -20.01
N ASP A 122 2.39 -1.01 -19.32
CA ASP A 122 0.97 -1.28 -19.27
C ASP A 122 0.29 -0.76 -18.05
N ARG A 123 1.02 -0.04 -17.19
CA ARG A 123 0.49 0.06 -15.91
C ARG A 123 0.60 1.37 -15.29
N ASN A 124 0.94 2.39 -15.98
CA ASN A 124 0.89 3.72 -15.37
C ASN A 124 -0.48 3.96 -14.76
N ASN A 125 -1.53 3.55 -15.45
CA ASN A 125 -2.89 3.73 -14.91
C ASN A 125 -3.13 2.85 -13.69
N GLY A 126 -2.69 1.60 -13.73
CA GLY A 126 -2.88 0.69 -12.61
C GLY A 126 -2.11 1.09 -11.38
N LEU A 127 -0.86 1.53 -11.54
CA LEU A 127 -0.05 1.96 -10.41
C LEU A 127 -0.62 3.21 -9.76
N MET A 128 -1.08 4.16 -10.56
CA MET A 128 -1.70 5.36 -10.02
C MET A 128 -2.99 5.04 -9.30
N ALA A 129 -3.78 4.10 -9.84
CA ALA A 129 -5.00 3.66 -9.19
C ALA A 129 -4.72 3.04 -7.83
N MET A 130 -3.64 2.24 -7.73
CA MET A 130 -3.22 1.65 -6.45
C MET A 130 -2.88 2.74 -5.44
N LEU A 131 -2.08 3.71 -5.87
CA LEU A 131 -1.65 4.79 -4.99
C LEU A 131 -2.83 5.65 -4.55
N ASP A 132 -3.69 6.01 -5.49
CA ASP A 132 -4.87 6.83 -5.19
C ASP A 132 -5.79 6.13 -4.19
N HIS A 133 -5.93 4.82 -4.32
CA HIS A 133 -6.78 4.04 -3.42
C HIS A 133 -6.21 4.03 -1.99
N ILE A 134 -4.89 3.83 -1.86
CA ILE A 134 -4.24 3.85 -0.55
C ILE A 134 -4.38 5.23 0.08
N HIS A 135 -4.18 6.29 -0.70
CA HIS A 135 -4.32 7.65 -0.20
C HIS A 135 -5.76 7.94 0.22
N ALA A 136 -6.73 7.46 -0.53
CA ALA A 136 -8.15 7.64 -0.17
C ALA A 136 -8.47 6.92 1.14
N LEU A 137 -7.96 5.69 1.33
CA LEU A 137 -8.16 4.97 2.57
C LEU A 137 -7.52 5.71 3.75
N ALA A 138 -6.32 6.23 3.56
CA ALA A 138 -5.64 6.97 4.62
C ALA A 138 -6.39 8.25 5.01
N ARG A 139 -6.95 8.94 4.02
CA ARG A 139 -7.73 10.16 4.29
C ARG A 139 -9.01 9.84 5.05
N SER A 140 -9.66 8.74 4.74
CA SER A 140 -10.91 8.38 5.39
C SER A 140 -10.73 7.98 6.86
N GLU A 141 -9.50 7.60 7.23
CA GLU A 141 -9.20 7.21 8.61
C GLU A 141 -8.64 8.35 9.44
N GLN A 142 -8.43 9.54 8.86
CA GLN A 142 -7.95 10.66 9.64
C GLN A 142 -9.02 11.15 10.61
N PRO A 143 -8.64 11.60 11.80
CA PRO A 143 -9.61 12.14 12.75
C PRO A 143 -10.31 13.34 12.13
N ILE A 144 -11.63 13.42 12.33
CA ILE A 144 -12.40 14.54 11.83
C ILE A 144 -12.23 15.70 12.80
N PRO A 145 -11.86 16.90 12.32
CA PRO A 145 -11.75 18.07 13.18
C PRO A 145 -13.05 18.32 13.92
N ALA A 146 -12.96 18.72 15.18
CA ALA A 146 -14.14 18.94 16.01
C ALA A 146 -15.12 19.93 15.37
N ALA A 147 -14.60 20.92 14.64
CA ALA A 147 -15.44 21.91 13.97
C ALA A 147 -16.32 21.30 12.87
N ASP A 148 -15.89 20.17 12.32
CA ASP A 148 -16.64 19.56 11.21
C ASP A 148 -17.57 18.43 11.65
N LEU A 149 -17.50 18.04 12.91
CA LEU A 149 -18.32 16.92 13.40
C LEU A 149 -19.83 17.18 13.27
N ASP A 150 -20.23 18.42 13.48
CA ASP A 150 -21.65 18.76 13.42
C ASP A 150 -22.22 18.78 12.00
N ASN A 151 -21.34 18.83 11.03
CA ASN A 151 -21.76 18.90 9.63
C ASN A 151 -21.76 17.54 8.93
N LEU A 152 -21.45 16.48 9.67
CA LEU A 152 -21.40 15.17 9.07
C LEU A 152 -22.79 14.56 8.92
N PRO A 153 -23.03 13.79 7.86
CA PRO A 153 -24.24 12.99 7.76
C PRO A 153 -24.32 12.03 8.93
N GLN A 154 -25.56 11.76 9.37
CA GLN A 154 -25.75 10.94 10.54
C GLN A 154 -25.10 9.56 10.43
N GLU A 155 -25.05 8.99 9.24
CA GLU A 155 -24.40 7.72 9.00
C GLU A 155 -22.92 7.72 9.32
N LYS A 156 -22.25 8.83 9.07
CA LYS A 156 -20.83 8.94 9.38
C LYS A 156 -20.57 9.21 10.85
N ARG A 157 -21.54 9.77 11.55
CA ARG A 157 -21.39 10.01 12.99
C ARG A 157 -21.35 8.73 13.78
N ILE A 158 -22.04 7.71 13.32
CA ILE A 158 -22.10 6.41 13.99
C ILE A 158 -20.79 5.69 13.86
N ARG A 159 -20.05 5.91 12.75
CA ARG A 159 -18.80 5.23 12.52
C ARG A 159 -17.61 5.84 13.25
N SER A 160 -17.77 7.00 13.83
CA SER A 160 -16.64 7.68 14.46
C SER A 160 -16.53 7.44 15.95
N THR A 161 -17.28 6.51 16.50
CA THR A 161 -17.17 6.15 17.92
C THR A 161 -16.34 4.89 18.10
#